data_3a0a406a3b972c169a8254ad5cf1e4ca
#
_entry.id   3a0a406a3b972c169a8254ad5cf1e4ca
#
_cell.length_a   1.000
_cell.length_b   1.000
_cell.length_c   1.000
_cell.angle_alpha   90.00
_cell.angle_beta   90.00
_cell.angle_gamma   90.00
#
_symmetry.space_group_name_H-M   'P 1'
#
loop_
_entity.id
_entity.type
_entity.pdbx_description
1 polymer ?
#
loop_
_entity_poly.entity_id
_entity_poly.type
_entity_poly.pdbx_seq_one_letter_code
_entity_poly.pdbx_strand_id
1 'polypeptide(L)'
;LDNVRQPYAEMGMFMLSDDVVKIGQYFLDIRKTVDKGIMFDALQKNEDDRGLVAIENLMYYNKGFWVKRFSGKEFGCSSDLWIPFMSGFGGITIVLLPNDTVYYYFSDGDEFEWDKAVKFANDLKPFCS
;
A
#
# COMPACT_ATOMS: atom_id res chain seq x y z
N LEU A 1 -6.50 -3.73 29.56
CA LEU A 1 -5.92 -3.49 29.49
C LEU A 1 -5.66 -3.04 30.04
N ASP A 2 -5.66 -3.35 30.16
CA ASP A 2 -5.31 -2.82 30.60
C ASP A 2 -5.46 -1.93 30.23
N ASN A 3 -6.19 -1.66 30.28
CA ASN A 3 -6.20 -0.88 29.69
C ASN A 3 -5.43 -0.25 29.44
N VAL A 4 -5.27 -0.60 29.62
CA VAL A 4 -4.14 0.04 29.20
C VAL A 4 -3.95 0.17 27.75
N ARG A 5 -3.54 1.19 27.26
CA ARG A 5 -3.32 1.34 25.97
C ARG A 5 -1.95 1.31 25.67
N GLN A 6 -1.34 0.23 25.47
CA GLN A 6 0.03 0.12 25.14
C GLN A 6 0.23 -0.31 23.77
N PRO A 7 1.17 0.23 23.03
CA PRO A 7 1.56 -0.32 21.72
C PRO A 7 2.29 -1.61 21.98
N TYR A 8 1.89 -2.65 21.28
CA TYR A 8 2.54 -3.94 21.39
C TYR A 8 3.40 -4.11 20.15
N ALA A 9 4.69 -4.22 20.33
CA ALA A 9 5.61 -4.31 19.19
C ALA A 9 5.31 -5.49 18.30
N GLU A 10 4.93 -6.62 18.87
CA GLU A 10 4.64 -7.80 18.08
C GLU A 10 3.32 -7.72 17.35
N MET A 11 2.48 -6.76 17.71
CA MET A 11 1.20 -6.55 17.06
C MET A 11 1.15 -5.25 16.29
N GLY A 12 2.28 -4.61 16.12
CA GLY A 12 2.34 -3.32 15.49
C GLY A 12 2.23 -2.20 16.50
N MET A 13 2.21 -0.98 16.03
CA MET A 13 2.16 0.18 16.88
C MET A 13 0.76 0.78 16.87
N PHE A 14 0.37 1.37 18.01
CA PHE A 14 -0.80 2.20 18.00
C PHE A 14 -0.40 3.49 17.35
N MET A 15 -1.17 3.92 16.37
CA MET A 15 -0.92 5.17 15.69
C MET A 15 -2.21 5.94 15.59
N LEU A 16 -2.14 7.23 15.76
CA LEU A 16 -3.29 8.09 15.51
C LEU A 16 -3.45 8.20 14.00
N SER A 17 -4.65 8.50 13.55
CA SER A 17 -4.91 8.64 12.12
C SER A 17 -3.95 9.60 11.44
N ASP A 18 -3.63 10.71 12.11
CA ASP A 18 -2.71 11.70 11.54
C ASP A 18 -1.32 11.11 11.33
N ASP A 19 -0.86 10.24 12.22
CA ASP A 19 0.44 9.62 12.10
C ASP A 19 0.47 8.66 10.92
N VAL A 20 -0.61 7.91 10.70
CA VAL A 20 -0.72 6.98 9.58
C VAL A 20 -0.67 7.77 8.26
N VAL A 21 -1.38 8.89 8.19
CA VAL A 21 -1.38 9.74 7.01
C VAL A 21 0.03 10.26 6.73
N LYS A 22 0.73 10.71 7.76
CA LYS A 22 2.10 11.21 7.61
C LYS A 22 3.05 10.14 7.13
N ILE A 23 2.94 8.94 7.66
CA ILE A 23 3.76 7.81 7.24
C ILE A 23 3.50 7.48 5.78
N GLY A 24 2.22 7.41 5.40
CA GLY A 24 1.85 7.15 4.02
C GLY A 24 2.39 8.20 3.07
N GLN A 25 2.26 9.48 3.45
CA GLN A 25 2.75 10.58 2.64
C GLN A 25 4.27 10.53 2.50
N TYR A 26 4.96 10.15 3.58
CA TYR A 26 6.41 10.00 3.56
C TYR A 26 6.83 8.94 2.52
N PHE A 27 6.15 7.81 2.51
CA PHE A 27 6.46 6.77 1.52
C PHE A 27 6.12 7.19 0.11
N LEU A 28 5.04 7.92 -0.08
CA LEU A 28 4.71 8.45 -1.41
C LEU A 28 5.80 9.39 -1.91
N ASP A 29 6.28 10.27 -1.04
CA ASP A 29 7.32 11.23 -1.40
C ASP A 29 8.62 10.52 -1.75
N ILE A 30 9.02 9.52 -0.96
CA ILE A 30 10.22 8.73 -1.25
C ILE A 30 10.05 7.98 -2.55
N ARG A 31 8.88 7.39 -2.78
CA ARG A 31 8.64 6.61 -3.98
C ARG A 31 8.81 7.45 -5.25
N LYS A 32 8.46 8.72 -5.20
CA LYS A 32 8.61 9.60 -6.36
C LYS A 32 10.05 9.86 -6.71
N THR A 33 10.94 9.90 -5.73
CA THR A 33 12.32 10.33 -5.94
C THR A 33 13.35 9.22 -5.97
N VAL A 34 13.06 8.07 -5.34
CA VAL A 34 14.02 6.98 -5.27
C VAL A 34 14.15 6.31 -6.65
N ASP A 35 15.39 6.02 -7.05
CA ASP A 35 15.66 5.41 -8.36
C ASP A 35 16.46 4.13 -8.27
N LYS A 36 16.91 3.74 -7.09
CA LYS A 36 17.64 2.48 -6.90
C LYS A 36 17.75 2.15 -5.43
N GLY A 37 18.18 0.93 -5.13
CA GLY A 37 18.46 0.50 -3.77
C GLY A 37 17.28 -0.15 -3.09
N ILE A 38 17.40 -0.33 -1.79
CA ILE A 38 16.41 -1.06 -1.00
C ILE A 38 15.02 -0.43 -1.08
N MET A 39 14.94 0.90 -0.99
CA MET A 39 13.65 1.57 -1.03
C MET A 39 13.01 1.52 -2.42
N PHE A 40 13.82 1.50 -3.47
CA PHE A 40 13.31 1.34 -4.82
C PHE A 40 12.60 -0.01 -4.95
N ASP A 41 13.22 -1.06 -4.43
CA ASP A 41 12.63 -2.39 -4.47
C ASP A 41 11.45 -2.51 -3.51
N ALA A 42 11.58 -2.01 -2.30
CA ALA A 42 10.52 -2.12 -1.30
C ALA A 42 9.25 -1.40 -1.75
N LEU A 43 9.40 -0.21 -2.33
CA LEU A 43 8.25 0.56 -2.79
C LEU A 43 7.74 0.11 -4.16
N GLN A 44 8.21 -1.05 -4.61
CA GLN A 44 7.69 -1.73 -5.80
C GLN A 44 7.84 -0.92 -7.09
N LYS A 45 8.98 -0.25 -7.23
CA LYS A 45 9.30 0.43 -8.48
C LYS A 45 10.11 -0.42 -9.43
N ASN A 46 10.64 -1.55 -8.95
CA ASN A 46 11.42 -2.45 -9.78
C ASN A 46 10.50 -3.44 -10.48
N GLU A 47 10.17 -3.16 -11.73
CA GLU A 47 9.26 -3.99 -12.50
C GLU A 47 9.84 -5.37 -12.83
N ASP A 48 11.16 -5.49 -12.81
CA ASP A 48 11.81 -6.76 -13.11
C ASP A 48 11.94 -7.67 -11.91
N ASP A 49 11.75 -7.16 -10.71
CA ASP A 49 11.85 -7.96 -9.50
C ASP A 49 10.89 -7.41 -8.43
N ARG A 50 9.73 -8.01 -8.37
CA ARG A 50 8.75 -7.62 -7.38
C ARG A 50 8.83 -8.42 -6.09
N GLY A 51 9.82 -9.29 -5.99
CA GLY A 51 10.08 -10.06 -4.78
C GLY A 51 9.40 -11.42 -4.78
N LEU A 52 8.99 -11.84 -3.59
CA LEU A 52 8.39 -13.16 -3.41
C LEU A 52 6.96 -13.20 -3.95
N VAL A 53 6.62 -14.31 -4.58
CA VAL A 53 5.27 -14.49 -5.13
C VAL A 53 4.30 -14.84 -4.01
N ALA A 54 3.25 -14.05 -3.87
CA ALA A 54 2.15 -14.39 -2.99
C ALA A 54 1.04 -15.03 -3.83
N ILE A 55 0.69 -14.40 -4.94
CA ILE A 55 -0.25 -14.95 -5.93
C ILE A 55 0.34 -14.65 -7.29
N GLU A 56 0.63 -15.70 -8.06
CA GLU A 56 1.29 -15.56 -9.35
C GLU A 56 0.57 -14.58 -10.27
N ASN A 57 1.32 -13.64 -10.81
CA ASN A 57 0.82 -12.59 -11.71
C ASN A 57 -0.19 -11.64 -11.09
N LEU A 58 -0.34 -11.66 -9.77
CA LEU A 58 -1.30 -10.81 -9.10
C LEU A 58 -0.73 -10.09 -7.88
N MET A 59 -0.01 -10.81 -7.04
CA MET A 59 0.44 -10.24 -5.78
C MET A 59 1.83 -10.71 -5.40
N TYR A 60 2.69 -9.78 -5.01
CA TYR A 60 4.07 -10.06 -4.62
C TYR A 60 4.42 -9.31 -3.34
N TYR A 61 5.50 -9.73 -2.71
CA TYR A 61 5.97 -9.12 -1.47
C TYR A 61 7.48 -8.89 -1.53
N ASN A 62 7.92 -7.70 -1.19
CA ASN A 62 9.33 -7.38 -1.18
C ASN A 62 9.67 -6.37 -0.09
N LYS A 63 10.55 -6.78 0.83
CA LYS A 63 11.13 -5.86 1.83
C LYS A 63 10.13 -5.00 2.61
N GLY A 64 9.02 -5.59 2.98
CA GLY A 64 8.03 -4.90 3.82
C GLY A 64 6.80 -4.41 3.07
N PHE A 65 6.87 -4.36 1.75
CA PHE A 65 5.72 -3.92 0.96
C PHE A 65 5.19 -5.03 0.08
N TRP A 66 3.89 -5.14 0.06
CA TRP A 66 3.17 -5.97 -0.90
C TRP A 66 2.89 -5.13 -2.12
N VAL A 67 2.56 -5.76 -3.22
CA VAL A 67 2.05 -5.08 -4.39
C VAL A 67 0.95 -5.94 -4.99
N LYS A 68 -0.10 -5.29 -5.46
CA LYS A 68 -1.21 -5.98 -6.10
C LYS A 68 -1.48 -5.37 -7.46
N ARG A 69 -1.72 -6.24 -8.46
CA ARG A 69 -1.98 -5.80 -9.83
C ARG A 69 -3.46 -5.52 -10.04
N PHE A 70 -3.75 -4.45 -10.72
CA PHE A 70 -5.11 -4.10 -11.13
C PHE A 70 -5.10 -3.87 -12.64
N SER A 71 -6.17 -4.29 -13.30
CA SER A 71 -6.28 -4.07 -14.73
C SER A 71 -6.40 -2.58 -15.01
N GLY A 72 -5.52 -2.04 -15.82
CA GLY A 72 -5.54 -0.63 -16.14
C GLY A 72 -6.79 -0.19 -16.88
N LYS A 73 -7.40 -1.11 -17.62
CA LYS A 73 -8.60 -0.78 -18.39
C LYS A 73 -9.75 -0.30 -17.51
N GLU A 74 -9.85 -0.82 -16.31
CA GLU A 74 -10.91 -0.44 -15.39
C GLU A 74 -10.76 0.99 -14.89
N PHE A 75 -9.60 1.56 -15.06
CA PHE A 75 -9.27 2.90 -14.56
C PHE A 75 -8.86 3.87 -15.65
N GLY A 76 -9.09 3.52 -16.89
CA GLY A 76 -8.75 4.38 -18.02
C GLY A 76 -7.27 4.46 -18.31
N CYS A 77 -6.50 3.47 -17.88
CA CYS A 77 -5.05 3.45 -18.08
C CYS A 77 -4.67 2.51 -19.22
N SER A 78 -3.55 2.80 -19.86
CA SER A 78 -3.08 1.99 -20.99
C SER A 78 -2.37 0.71 -20.56
N SER A 79 -1.89 0.66 -19.33
CA SER A 79 -1.21 -0.52 -18.82
C SER A 79 -1.71 -0.85 -17.42
N ASP A 80 -1.42 -2.06 -16.97
CA ASP A 80 -1.85 -2.49 -15.64
C ASP A 80 -1.19 -1.65 -14.55
N LEU A 81 -1.90 -1.54 -13.44
CA LEU A 81 -1.43 -0.80 -12.29
C LEU A 81 -0.91 -1.77 -11.23
N TRP A 82 0.24 -1.46 -10.67
CA TRP A 82 0.82 -2.23 -9.59
C TRP A 82 0.82 -1.34 -8.36
N ILE A 83 -0.06 -1.62 -7.42
CA ILE A 83 -0.30 -0.74 -6.28
C ILE A 83 0.35 -1.30 -5.03
N PRO A 84 1.35 -0.59 -4.47
CA PRO A 84 2.04 -1.05 -3.27
C PRO A 84 1.23 -0.79 -2.02
N PHE A 85 1.32 -1.70 -1.07
CA PHE A 85 0.66 -1.52 0.21
C PHE A 85 1.42 -2.23 1.32
N MET A 86 1.22 -1.76 2.54
CA MET A 86 1.76 -2.38 3.74
C MET A 86 0.60 -2.95 4.51
N SER A 87 0.78 -4.12 5.08
CA SER A 87 -0.22 -4.71 5.96
C SER A 87 0.50 -5.35 7.13
N GLY A 88 0.05 -5.06 8.32
CA GLY A 88 0.70 -5.54 9.53
C GLY A 88 -0.29 -6.07 10.56
N PHE A 89 0.26 -6.48 11.68
CA PHE A 89 -0.57 -6.95 12.78
C PHE A 89 -1.49 -5.83 13.26
N GLY A 90 -2.62 -6.21 13.80
CA GLY A 90 -3.61 -5.24 14.24
C GLY A 90 -4.49 -4.76 13.11
N GLY A 91 -4.34 -5.34 11.92
CA GLY A 91 -5.20 -5.03 10.81
C GLY A 91 -4.97 -3.67 10.16
N ILE A 92 -3.78 -3.11 10.35
CA ILE A 92 -3.47 -1.83 9.73
C ILE A 92 -2.99 -2.06 8.31
N THR A 93 -3.65 -1.43 7.36
CA THR A 93 -3.25 -1.49 5.96
C THR A 93 -3.09 -0.07 5.42
N ILE A 94 -2.00 0.19 4.76
CA ILE A 94 -1.69 1.48 4.15
C ILE A 94 -1.42 1.24 2.67
N VAL A 95 -2.21 1.87 1.81
CA VAL A 95 -2.14 1.67 0.36
C VAL A 95 -1.65 2.96 -0.29
N LEU A 96 -0.63 2.85 -1.13
CA LEU A 96 -0.07 3.99 -1.85
C LEU A 96 -0.65 4.03 -3.26
N LEU A 97 -1.61 4.89 -3.47
CA LEU A 97 -2.36 4.95 -4.73
C LEU A 97 -1.65 5.77 -5.82
N PRO A 98 -1.88 5.45 -7.10
CA PRO A 98 -1.18 6.11 -8.21
C PRO A 98 -1.41 7.61 -8.34
N ASN A 99 -2.47 8.13 -7.74
CA ASN A 99 -2.80 9.55 -7.83
C ASN A 99 -2.29 10.35 -6.62
N ASP A 100 -1.19 9.88 -6.01
CA ASP A 100 -0.59 10.52 -4.84
C ASP A 100 -1.50 10.55 -3.63
N THR A 101 -2.39 9.59 -3.52
CA THR A 101 -3.32 9.49 -2.41
C THR A 101 -2.94 8.30 -1.55
N VAL A 102 -3.11 8.43 -0.25
CA VAL A 102 -2.91 7.34 0.69
C VAL A 102 -4.27 6.90 1.18
N TYR A 103 -4.51 5.58 1.08
CA TYR A 103 -5.70 5.00 1.68
C TYR A 103 -5.23 4.13 2.84
N TYR A 104 -5.85 4.26 3.97
CA TYR A 104 -5.51 3.40 5.09
C TYR A 104 -6.78 2.96 5.80
N TYR A 105 -6.70 1.82 6.46
CA TYR A 105 -7.81 1.35 7.27
C TYR A 105 -7.30 0.40 8.35
N PHE A 106 -8.14 0.23 9.37
CA PHE A 106 -7.87 -0.69 10.45
C PHE A 106 -8.93 -1.77 10.36
N SER A 107 -8.54 -3.02 10.39
CA SER A 107 -9.46 -4.14 10.29
C SER A 107 -9.00 -5.26 11.21
N ASP A 108 -9.93 -6.02 11.74
CA ASP A 108 -9.60 -7.17 12.57
C ASP A 108 -9.33 -8.41 11.72
N GLY A 109 -9.54 -8.33 10.42
CA GLY A 109 -9.37 -9.46 9.53
C GLY A 109 -8.08 -9.42 8.75
N ASP A 110 -7.79 -10.53 8.07
CA ASP A 110 -6.62 -10.62 7.21
C ASP A 110 -6.96 -10.29 5.77
N GLU A 111 -8.07 -9.63 5.56
CA GLU A 111 -8.56 -9.41 4.23
C GLU A 111 -7.90 -8.22 3.54
N PHE A 112 -7.55 -8.42 2.28
CA PHE A 112 -7.00 -7.35 1.47
C PHE A 112 -8.10 -6.81 0.58
N GLU A 113 -9.24 -6.46 1.19
CA GLU A 113 -10.39 -6.01 0.44
C GLU A 113 -10.42 -4.50 0.31
N TRP A 114 -9.61 -3.99 -0.53
CA TRP A 114 -9.58 -2.56 -0.77
C TRP A 114 -9.82 -2.20 -2.24
N ASP A 115 -10.37 -3.14 -3.00
CA ASP A 115 -10.68 -2.91 -4.40
C ASP A 115 -11.67 -1.76 -4.59
N LYS A 116 -12.67 -1.68 -3.72
CA LYS A 116 -13.65 -0.61 -3.80
C LYS A 116 -13.02 0.75 -3.50
N ALA A 117 -12.06 0.76 -2.58
CA ALA A 117 -11.36 2.00 -2.24
C ALA A 117 -10.53 2.49 -3.43
N VAL A 118 -9.93 1.56 -4.17
CA VAL A 118 -9.15 1.91 -5.36
C VAL A 118 -10.05 2.57 -6.40
N LYS A 119 -11.23 2.01 -6.63
CA LYS A 119 -12.19 2.57 -7.59
C LYS A 119 -12.66 3.94 -7.14
N PHE A 120 -12.96 4.09 -5.85
CA PHE A 120 -13.39 5.35 -5.30
C PHE A 120 -12.31 6.42 -5.44
N ALA A 121 -11.06 6.06 -5.17
CA ALA A 121 -9.94 6.99 -5.30
C ALA A 121 -9.76 7.44 -6.74
N ASN A 122 -9.94 6.53 -7.68
CA ASN A 122 -9.86 6.89 -9.10
C ASN A 122 -10.97 7.85 -9.51
N ASP A 123 -12.15 7.68 -8.91
CA ASP A 123 -13.29 8.58 -9.19
C ASP A 123 -13.01 9.99 -8.64
N LEU A 124 -12.34 10.07 -7.49
CA LEU A 124 -12.02 11.37 -6.91
C LEU A 124 -10.94 12.09 -7.72
N LYS A 125 -9.94 11.36 -8.17
CA LYS A 125 -8.84 11.91 -8.96
C LYS A 125 -8.32 10.79 -9.85
N PRO A 126 -8.57 10.83 -11.15
CA PRO A 126 -8.18 9.75 -12.06
C PRO A 126 -6.71 9.38 -11.97
N PHE A 127 -6.41 8.09 -12.00
CA PHE A 127 -5.03 7.60 -11.97
C PHE A 127 -4.31 7.93 -13.27
N CYS A 128 -5.04 7.90 -14.38
CA CYS A 128 -4.48 8.20 -15.69
C CYS A 128 -5.37 9.21 -16.39
N SER A 129 -4.77 10.03 -17.18
CA SER A 129 -5.53 11.03 -17.94
C SER A 129 -5.81 10.59 -19.34
#